data_4277fe19004ee6b92f82b7709c96d5c8
#
_entry.id   4277fe19004ee6b92f82b7709c96d5c8
#
_cell.length_a   1.000
_cell.length_b   1.000
_cell.length_c   1.000
_cell.angle_alpha   90.00
_cell.angle_beta   90.00
_cell.angle_gamma   90.00
#
_symmetry.space_group_name_H-M   'P 1'
#
loop_
_entity.id
_entity.type
_entity.pdbx_description
1 polymer ?
#
loop_
_entity_poly.entity_id
_entity_poly.type
_entity_poly.pdbx_seq_one_letter_code
_entity_poly.pdbx_strand_id
1 'polypeptide(L)'
;MRRLRRKIAVTSFLLLPAIFAVAQRRPDAQVDNFNQFTRNSGYIFSGTVLKIQRTTAGENAIAFTQVSFRVDQAIRGVRAGEILTIREWSGLWNSGERYRPGERVLLFLYPASKLGFTSPVGGPLGQFVVDHDGKIHIHDLRRTPISINRAQSQFAGRTRVSPREFAHAILHASENEHEQVR
;
A
#
# COMPACT_ATOMS: atom_id res chain seq x y z
N MET A 1 73.44 -43.37 -29.69
CA MET A 1 72.76 -42.07 -29.80
C MET A 1 71.40 -42.13 -29.11
N ARG A 2 71.31 -41.70 -27.84
CA ARG A 2 70.09 -41.71 -27.05
C ARG A 2 69.47 -40.34 -27.06
N ARG A 3 68.25 -40.21 -27.68
CA ARG A 3 67.49 -38.97 -27.70
C ARG A 3 66.66 -38.87 -26.40
N LEU A 4 66.99 -37.90 -25.58
CA LEU A 4 66.31 -37.54 -24.37
C LEU A 4 65.01 -36.76 -24.68
N ARG A 5 63.85 -37.37 -24.49
CA ARG A 5 62.57 -36.70 -24.64
C ARG A 5 62.23 -35.97 -23.34
N ARG A 6 62.28 -34.62 -23.35
CA ARG A 6 61.81 -33.76 -22.26
C ARG A 6 60.28 -33.77 -22.29
N LYS A 7 59.66 -34.26 -21.20
CA LYS A 7 58.22 -34.08 -20.96
C LYS A 7 57.99 -32.73 -20.32
N ILE A 8 57.29 -31.84 -21.05
CA ILE A 8 56.82 -30.57 -20.52
C ILE A 8 55.48 -30.84 -19.83
N ALA A 9 55.46 -30.73 -18.49
CA ALA A 9 54.24 -30.78 -17.74
C ALA A 9 53.60 -29.38 -17.78
N VAL A 10 52.48 -29.28 -18.47
CA VAL A 10 51.63 -28.05 -18.48
C VAL A 10 50.70 -28.15 -17.26
N THR A 11 51.03 -27.41 -16.22
CA THR A 11 50.19 -27.27 -15.04
C THR A 11 49.10 -26.22 -15.39
N SER A 12 47.92 -26.70 -15.73
CA SER A 12 46.75 -25.85 -15.98
C SER A 12 46.19 -25.35 -14.66
N PHE A 13 46.43 -24.09 -14.35
CA PHE A 13 45.92 -23.43 -13.15
C PHE A 13 44.48 -22.97 -13.45
N LEU A 14 43.47 -23.75 -13.02
CA LEU A 14 42.07 -23.44 -13.11
C LEU A 14 41.73 -22.32 -12.09
N LEU A 15 41.74 -21.08 -12.54
CA LEU A 15 41.16 -19.93 -11.82
C LEU A 15 39.65 -20.06 -11.84
N LEU A 16 39.06 -20.52 -10.73
CA LEU A 16 37.62 -20.37 -10.50
C LEU A 16 37.31 -18.90 -10.19
N PRO A 17 36.48 -18.22 -10.99
CA PRO A 17 35.93 -16.93 -10.58
C PRO A 17 34.90 -17.19 -9.46
N ALA A 18 35.23 -16.77 -8.24
CA ALA A 18 34.26 -16.67 -7.17
C ALA A 18 33.21 -15.61 -7.58
N ILE A 19 32.09 -16.07 -8.10
CA ILE A 19 30.92 -15.23 -8.34
C ILE A 19 30.38 -14.85 -6.96
N PHE A 20 30.79 -13.68 -6.46
CA PHE A 20 30.09 -13.02 -5.37
C PHE A 20 28.69 -12.68 -5.89
N ALA A 21 27.72 -13.54 -5.67
CA ALA A 21 26.32 -13.21 -5.73
C ALA A 21 26.06 -12.19 -4.61
N VAL A 22 26.26 -10.92 -4.94
CA VAL A 22 25.69 -9.82 -4.15
C VAL A 22 24.20 -10.01 -4.28
N ALA A 23 23.62 -10.65 -3.26
CA ALA A 23 22.18 -10.65 -3.09
C ALA A 23 21.77 -9.16 -3.04
N GLN A 24 21.34 -8.63 -4.16
CA GLN A 24 20.64 -7.36 -4.21
C GLN A 24 19.38 -7.57 -3.38
N ARG A 25 19.47 -7.28 -2.08
CA ARG A 25 18.30 -6.96 -1.30
C ARG A 25 17.61 -5.85 -2.09
N ARG A 26 16.55 -6.22 -2.80
CA ARG A 26 15.56 -5.23 -3.23
C ARG A 26 15.25 -4.48 -1.95
N PRO A 27 15.39 -3.15 -1.91
CA PRO A 27 14.77 -2.41 -0.84
C PRO A 27 13.29 -2.73 -1.03
N ASP A 28 12.77 -3.62 -0.19
CA ASP A 28 11.35 -3.71 0.00
C ASP A 28 10.96 -2.27 0.28
N ALA A 29 10.16 -1.70 -0.61
CA ALA A 29 9.52 -0.42 -0.38
C ALA A 29 8.46 -0.66 0.70
N GLN A 30 8.92 -1.12 1.84
CA GLN A 30 8.19 -1.15 3.08
C GLN A 30 7.85 0.31 3.34
N VAL A 31 6.58 0.58 3.40
CA VAL A 31 6.08 1.78 4.07
C VAL A 31 6.48 1.59 5.53
N ASP A 32 7.75 1.91 5.80
CA ASP A 32 8.43 1.55 7.04
C ASP A 32 7.88 2.30 8.25
N ASN A 33 6.97 3.27 8.02
CA ASN A 33 6.42 4.09 9.08
C ASN A 33 4.96 4.42 8.84
N PHE A 34 4.11 4.14 9.82
CA PHE A 34 2.76 4.71 9.93
C PHE A 34 2.77 6.24 9.73
N ASN A 35 3.83 6.90 10.11
CA ASN A 35 4.10 8.31 9.85
C ASN A 35 4.03 8.66 8.37
N GLN A 36 4.69 7.89 7.50
CA GLN A 36 4.61 8.11 6.06
C GLN A 36 3.21 7.86 5.53
N PHE A 37 2.55 6.83 6.04
CA PHE A 37 1.20 6.48 5.62
C PHE A 37 0.20 7.61 5.91
N THR A 38 0.23 8.15 7.12
CA THR A 38 -0.66 9.24 7.51
C THR A 38 -0.30 10.58 6.92
N ARG A 39 1.01 10.89 6.79
CA ARG A 39 1.49 12.13 6.15
C ARG A 39 1.15 12.18 4.68
N ASN A 40 1.27 11.06 3.99
CA ASN A 40 0.98 10.97 2.57
C ASN A 40 -0.53 10.96 2.28
N SER A 41 -1.40 10.77 3.29
CA SER A 41 -2.84 10.76 3.09
C SER A 41 -3.40 12.17 3.05
N GLY A 42 -3.91 12.56 1.89
CA GLY A 42 -4.70 13.78 1.71
C GLY A 42 -6.15 13.60 2.14
N TYR A 43 -6.68 12.38 1.98
CA TYR A 43 -8.05 12.03 2.35
C TYR A 43 -8.04 10.77 3.21
N ILE A 44 -8.79 10.81 4.31
CA ILE A 44 -9.03 9.64 5.18
C ILE A 44 -10.51 9.64 5.52
N PHE A 45 -11.22 8.59 5.12
CA PHE A 45 -12.66 8.47 5.37
C PHE A 45 -13.13 7.02 5.32
N SER A 46 -14.22 6.73 6.00
CA SER A 46 -15.02 5.53 5.75
C SER A 46 -16.22 5.91 4.90
N GLY A 47 -16.52 5.10 3.91
CA GLY A 47 -17.62 5.37 2.99
C GLY A 47 -18.11 4.13 2.25
N THR A 48 -19.29 4.30 1.64
CA THR A 48 -19.94 3.29 0.82
C THR A 48 -19.70 3.58 -0.64
N VAL A 49 -19.23 2.60 -1.40
CA VAL A 49 -19.06 2.68 -2.85
C VAL A 49 -20.43 2.80 -3.52
N LEU A 50 -20.68 3.89 -4.22
CA LEU A 50 -21.95 4.11 -4.93
C LEU A 50 -21.86 3.67 -6.38
N LYS A 51 -20.79 4.03 -7.07
CA LYS A 51 -20.67 3.86 -8.52
C LYS A 51 -19.22 3.71 -8.94
N ILE A 52 -19.01 2.86 -9.95
CA ILE A 52 -17.72 2.66 -10.61
C ILE A 52 -17.94 2.87 -12.10
N GLN A 53 -17.15 3.74 -12.73
CA GLN A 53 -17.19 4.02 -14.16
C GLN A 53 -15.78 3.92 -14.73
N ARG A 54 -15.60 3.06 -15.71
CA ARG A 54 -14.34 2.95 -16.45
C ARG A 54 -14.42 3.84 -17.69
N THR A 55 -13.39 4.65 -17.90
CA THR A 55 -13.23 5.46 -19.09
C THR A 55 -12.08 4.88 -19.89
N THR A 56 -12.36 4.49 -21.13
CA THR A 56 -11.35 4.03 -22.07
C THR A 56 -10.51 5.20 -22.57
N ALA A 57 -9.23 4.96 -22.83
CA ALA A 57 -8.38 5.96 -23.46
C ALA A 57 -8.89 6.26 -24.90
N GLY A 58 -9.06 7.55 -25.23
CA GLY A 58 -9.05 8.00 -26.61
C GLY A 58 -7.60 8.14 -27.11
N GLU A 59 -7.40 8.51 -28.37
CA GLU A 59 -6.06 8.59 -29.00
C GLU A 59 -5.02 9.40 -28.20
N ASN A 60 -5.46 10.34 -27.32
CA ASN A 60 -4.59 11.16 -26.48
C ASN A 60 -5.07 11.26 -25.02
N ALA A 61 -5.92 10.34 -24.55
CA ALA A 61 -6.50 10.40 -23.22
C ALA A 61 -6.00 9.26 -22.32
N ILE A 62 -5.72 9.60 -21.06
CA ILE A 62 -5.33 8.60 -20.06
C ILE A 62 -6.57 7.81 -19.62
N ALA A 63 -6.53 6.49 -19.75
CA ALA A 63 -7.57 5.63 -19.24
C ALA A 63 -7.65 5.70 -17.70
N PHE A 64 -8.84 5.89 -17.16
CA PHE A 64 -9.05 5.98 -15.72
C PHE A 64 -10.35 5.29 -15.29
N THR A 65 -10.40 4.93 -14.02
CA THR A 65 -11.60 4.48 -13.35
C THR A 65 -12.05 5.56 -12.38
N GLN A 66 -13.30 5.96 -12.51
CA GLN A 66 -13.94 6.91 -11.60
C GLN A 66 -14.77 6.13 -10.59
N VAL A 67 -14.55 6.42 -9.31
CA VAL A 67 -15.27 5.78 -8.20
C VAL A 67 -15.92 6.85 -7.36
N SER A 68 -17.23 6.72 -7.14
CA SER A 68 -18.00 7.62 -6.28
C SER A 68 -18.33 6.93 -4.96
N PHE A 69 -18.06 7.60 -3.86
CA PHE A 69 -18.33 7.15 -2.51
C PHE A 69 -19.30 8.10 -1.83
N ARG A 70 -20.23 7.56 -1.04
CA ARG A 70 -20.89 8.33 0.01
C ARG A 70 -20.01 8.28 1.24
N VAL A 71 -19.57 9.43 1.74
CA VAL A 71 -18.75 9.52 2.93
C VAL A 71 -19.61 9.29 4.17
N ASP A 72 -19.44 8.14 4.82
CA ASP A 72 -20.18 7.80 6.04
C ASP A 72 -19.52 8.42 7.29
N GLN A 73 -18.17 8.41 7.34
CA GLN A 73 -17.38 9.03 8.42
C GLN A 73 -16.20 9.79 7.82
N ALA A 74 -16.15 11.08 8.08
CA ALA A 74 -15.04 11.96 7.69
C ALA A 74 -13.97 11.99 8.78
N ILE A 75 -12.69 11.81 8.40
CA ILE A 75 -11.54 11.86 9.32
C ILE A 75 -10.57 12.95 8.86
N ARG A 76 -10.23 13.00 7.57
CA ARG A 76 -9.36 14.03 6.99
C ARG A 76 -9.77 14.36 5.55
N GLY A 77 -9.76 15.64 5.20
CA GLY A 77 -9.84 16.12 3.81
C GLY A 77 -11.21 16.00 3.14
N VAL A 78 -12.23 15.52 3.83
CA VAL A 78 -13.59 15.28 3.33
C VAL A 78 -14.64 15.70 4.35
N ARG A 79 -15.91 15.74 3.95
CA ARG A 79 -17.06 16.00 4.83
C ARG A 79 -17.98 14.79 4.92
N ALA A 80 -18.52 14.54 6.10
CA ALA A 80 -19.50 13.46 6.28
C ALA A 80 -20.78 13.76 5.48
N GLY A 81 -21.34 12.73 4.85
CA GLY A 81 -22.53 12.81 4.02
C GLY A 81 -22.29 13.29 2.58
N GLU A 82 -21.11 13.80 2.24
CA GLU A 82 -20.82 14.21 0.85
C GLU A 82 -20.63 12.99 -0.06
N ILE A 83 -20.82 13.24 -1.36
CA ILE A 83 -20.43 12.28 -2.41
C ILE A 83 -19.06 12.69 -2.92
N LEU A 84 -18.04 11.92 -2.51
CA LEU A 84 -16.70 12.08 -3.01
C LEU A 84 -16.51 11.22 -4.27
N THR A 85 -16.07 11.86 -5.35
CA THR A 85 -15.70 11.14 -6.58
C THR A 85 -14.20 11.24 -6.81
N ILE A 86 -13.55 10.12 -6.89
CA ILE A 86 -12.11 10.02 -7.18
C ILE A 86 -11.87 9.47 -8.58
N ARG A 87 -10.69 9.73 -9.10
CA ARG A 87 -10.18 9.13 -10.34
C ARG A 87 -8.92 8.34 -10.05
N GLU A 88 -8.91 7.09 -10.44
CA GLU A 88 -7.74 6.22 -10.35
C GLU A 88 -7.26 5.85 -11.76
N TRP A 89 -5.95 5.78 -11.94
CA TRP A 89 -5.39 5.29 -13.20
C TRP A 89 -5.84 3.85 -13.47
N SER A 90 -6.33 3.56 -14.68
CA SER A 90 -6.86 2.23 -15.01
C SER A 90 -5.85 1.10 -14.85
N GLY A 91 -4.54 1.38 -14.97
CA GLY A 91 -3.51 0.38 -14.72
C GLY A 91 -3.52 -0.21 -13.31
N LEU A 92 -4.04 0.51 -12.32
CA LEU A 92 -4.21 -0.01 -10.95
C LEU A 92 -5.29 -1.10 -10.85
N TRP A 93 -6.14 -1.24 -11.86
CA TRP A 93 -7.25 -2.18 -11.92
C TRP A 93 -6.95 -3.45 -12.73
N ASN A 94 -5.73 -3.55 -13.28
CA ASN A 94 -5.32 -4.70 -14.10
C ASN A 94 -5.24 -6.00 -13.28
N SER A 95 -5.02 -5.91 -11.97
CA SER A 95 -4.99 -7.06 -11.05
C SER A 95 -6.38 -7.49 -10.54
N GLY A 96 -7.44 -6.86 -11.01
CA GLY A 96 -8.82 -7.17 -10.63
C GLY A 96 -9.60 -5.98 -10.08
N GLU A 97 -10.83 -6.24 -9.65
CA GLU A 97 -11.70 -5.21 -9.05
C GLU A 97 -11.19 -4.81 -7.67
N ARG A 98 -11.03 -3.49 -7.48
CA ARG A 98 -10.56 -2.91 -6.21
C ARG A 98 -11.71 -2.57 -5.28
N TYR A 99 -12.86 -2.25 -5.82
CA TYR A 99 -14.08 -1.88 -5.10
C TYR A 99 -15.29 -2.53 -5.76
N ARG A 100 -16.35 -2.69 -4.99
CA ARG A 100 -17.64 -3.16 -5.49
C ARG A 100 -18.75 -2.19 -5.07
N PRO A 101 -19.72 -1.88 -5.94
CA PRO A 101 -20.89 -1.09 -5.55
C PRO A 101 -21.57 -1.69 -4.32
N GLY A 102 -21.89 -0.85 -3.34
CA GLY A 102 -22.44 -1.25 -2.04
C GLY A 102 -21.40 -1.67 -0.99
N GLU A 103 -20.14 -1.88 -1.37
CA GLU A 103 -19.06 -2.19 -0.44
C GLU A 103 -18.78 -0.99 0.46
N ARG A 104 -18.53 -1.26 1.73
CA ARG A 104 -18.11 -0.25 2.72
C ARG A 104 -16.63 -0.38 2.98
N VAL A 105 -15.91 0.74 2.89
CA VAL A 105 -14.46 0.77 3.01
C VAL A 105 -14.00 1.92 3.92
N LEU A 106 -12.85 1.73 4.57
CA LEU A 106 -12.03 2.83 5.10
C LEU A 106 -10.86 3.01 4.15
N LEU A 107 -10.65 4.24 3.68
CA LEU A 107 -9.62 4.60 2.72
C LEU A 107 -8.67 5.65 3.26
N PHE A 108 -7.40 5.43 2.98
CA PHE A 108 -6.30 6.39 3.10
C PHE A 108 -5.81 6.69 1.70
N LEU A 109 -6.13 7.87 1.16
CA LEU A 109 -5.81 8.23 -0.22
C LEU A 109 -4.74 9.32 -0.28
N TYR A 110 -3.87 9.24 -1.26
CA TYR A 110 -2.98 10.36 -1.59
C TYR A 110 -3.79 11.63 -1.90
N PRO A 111 -3.20 12.83 -1.71
CA PRO A 111 -3.77 14.04 -2.28
C PRO A 111 -3.97 13.88 -3.79
N ALA A 112 -5.02 14.49 -4.32
CA ALA A 112 -5.21 14.48 -5.77
C ALA A 112 -4.02 15.14 -6.48
N SER A 113 -3.52 14.48 -7.52
CA SER A 113 -2.47 15.01 -8.39
C SER A 113 -2.99 16.23 -9.19
N LYS A 114 -2.09 16.94 -9.88
CA LYS A 114 -2.47 18.04 -10.79
C LYS A 114 -3.47 17.61 -11.88
N LEU A 115 -3.50 16.34 -12.24
CA LEU A 115 -4.46 15.75 -13.19
C LEU A 115 -5.73 15.23 -12.51
N GLY A 116 -5.88 15.41 -11.20
CA GLY A 116 -7.04 14.94 -10.43
C GLY A 116 -7.04 13.44 -10.13
N PHE A 117 -5.92 12.73 -10.33
CA PHE A 117 -5.79 11.32 -9.97
C PHE A 117 -5.36 11.16 -8.52
N THR A 118 -5.89 10.14 -7.88
CA THR A 118 -5.46 9.67 -6.56
C THR A 118 -5.44 8.15 -6.52
N SER A 119 -4.91 7.59 -5.45
CA SER A 119 -4.93 6.15 -5.17
C SER A 119 -4.75 5.92 -3.68
N PRO A 120 -5.08 4.73 -3.16
CA PRO A 120 -4.76 4.38 -1.79
C PRO A 120 -3.26 4.44 -1.51
N VAL A 121 -2.90 5.00 -0.37
CA VAL A 121 -1.52 5.08 0.09
C VAL A 121 -0.98 3.66 0.31
N GLY A 122 0.16 3.36 -0.27
CA GLY A 122 0.70 1.99 -0.24
C GLY A 122 -0.13 0.97 -1.02
N GLY A 123 -0.96 1.41 -1.97
CA GLY A 123 -1.82 0.53 -2.76
C GLY A 123 -2.88 -0.18 -1.92
N PRO A 124 -2.98 -1.52 -1.95
CA PRO A 124 -3.98 -2.27 -1.16
C PRO A 124 -3.89 -2.03 0.35
N LEU A 125 -2.73 -1.58 0.85
CA LEU A 125 -2.52 -1.30 2.27
C LEU A 125 -3.34 -0.12 2.77
N GLY A 126 -3.71 0.81 1.89
CA GLY A 126 -4.52 1.99 2.21
C GLY A 126 -6.02 1.74 2.15
N GLN A 127 -6.45 0.49 1.97
CA GLN A 127 -7.86 0.12 1.85
C GLN A 127 -8.21 -0.97 2.86
N PHE A 128 -9.25 -0.75 3.65
CA PHE A 128 -9.75 -1.69 4.65
C PHE A 128 -11.25 -1.90 4.42
N VAL A 129 -11.66 -3.16 4.39
CA VAL A 129 -13.09 -3.49 4.28
C VAL A 129 -13.78 -3.25 5.62
N VAL A 130 -14.93 -2.60 5.57
CA VAL A 130 -15.81 -2.38 6.71
C VAL A 130 -16.99 -3.34 6.58
N ASP A 131 -17.19 -4.17 7.60
CA ASP A 131 -18.27 -5.16 7.58
C ASP A 131 -19.68 -4.53 7.69
N HIS A 132 -20.70 -5.37 7.64
CA HIS A 132 -22.09 -4.94 7.72
C HIS A 132 -22.44 -4.25 9.05
N ASP A 133 -21.71 -4.56 10.14
CA ASP A 133 -21.87 -3.89 11.46
C ASP A 133 -21.06 -2.60 11.55
N GLY A 134 -20.42 -2.17 10.47
CA GLY A 134 -19.60 -0.97 10.45
C GLY A 134 -18.27 -1.11 11.18
N LYS A 135 -17.69 -2.31 11.21
CA LYS A 135 -16.42 -2.60 11.89
C LYS A 135 -15.36 -3.09 10.92
N ILE A 136 -14.11 -2.86 11.28
CA ILE A 136 -12.91 -3.42 10.63
C ILE A 136 -12.43 -4.59 11.47
N HIS A 137 -12.14 -5.73 10.83
CA HIS A 137 -11.60 -6.90 11.50
C HIS A 137 -10.09 -6.77 11.65
N ILE A 138 -9.62 -6.75 12.90
CA ILE A 138 -8.19 -6.63 13.22
C ILE A 138 -7.40 -7.86 12.75
N HIS A 139 -8.05 -9.04 12.70
CA HIS A 139 -7.43 -10.26 12.22
C HIS A 139 -6.94 -10.15 10.76
N ASP A 140 -7.70 -9.44 9.91
CA ASP A 140 -7.36 -9.28 8.49
C ASP A 140 -6.11 -8.41 8.29
N LEU A 141 -5.77 -7.60 9.29
CA LEU A 141 -4.59 -6.74 9.28
C LEU A 141 -3.27 -7.53 9.40
N ARG A 142 -3.30 -8.76 9.92
CA ARG A 142 -2.10 -9.61 10.04
C ARG A 142 -1.52 -10.03 8.69
N ARG A 143 -2.29 -9.92 7.62
CA ARG A 143 -1.85 -10.18 6.24
C ARG A 143 -1.24 -8.96 5.56
N THR A 144 -1.27 -7.82 6.23
CA THR A 144 -0.76 -6.57 5.72
C THR A 144 0.69 -6.41 6.20
N PRO A 145 1.68 -6.21 5.32
CA PRO A 145 3.09 -6.13 5.69
C PRO A 145 3.46 -4.85 6.47
N ILE A 146 2.49 -4.01 6.79
CA ILE A 146 2.71 -2.86 7.67
C ILE A 146 3.01 -3.40 9.07
N SER A 147 4.05 -2.90 9.72
CA SER A 147 4.36 -3.15 11.12
C SER A 147 3.26 -2.60 12.03
N ILE A 148 2.08 -3.22 11.96
CA ILE A 148 0.88 -2.88 12.74
C ILE A 148 1.10 -3.18 14.23
N ASN A 149 2.25 -3.79 14.59
CA ASN A 149 2.55 -4.22 15.95
C ASN A 149 2.30 -3.13 17.00
N ARG A 150 2.56 -1.88 16.69
CA ARG A 150 2.33 -0.77 17.62
C ARG A 150 0.86 -0.31 17.67
N ALA A 151 0.17 -0.27 16.53
CA ALA A 151 -1.27 -0.02 16.50
C ALA A 151 -2.06 -1.23 17.01
N GLN A 152 -1.58 -2.46 16.78
CA GLN A 152 -2.17 -3.67 17.36
C GLN A 152 -2.12 -3.68 18.88
N SER A 153 -1.07 -3.14 19.50
CA SER A 153 -1.00 -3.06 20.97
C SER A 153 -2.11 -2.17 21.56
N GLN A 154 -2.56 -1.14 20.82
CA GLN A 154 -3.70 -0.31 21.21
C GLN A 154 -5.04 -1.04 21.12
N PHE A 155 -5.10 -2.12 20.33
CA PHE A 155 -6.28 -2.95 20.16
C PHE A 155 -6.16 -4.31 20.88
N ALA A 156 -5.24 -4.44 21.85
CA ALA A 156 -4.98 -5.69 22.56
C ALA A 156 -6.31 -6.32 23.06
N GLY A 157 -6.55 -7.56 22.66
CA GLY A 157 -7.76 -8.30 23.00
C GLY A 157 -9.02 -7.95 22.19
N ARG A 158 -8.98 -6.96 21.29
CA ARG A 158 -10.12 -6.62 20.41
C ARG A 158 -9.96 -7.28 19.05
N THR A 159 -11.02 -7.86 18.53
CA THR A 159 -11.06 -8.48 17.20
C THR A 159 -11.69 -7.57 16.16
N ARG A 160 -12.44 -6.55 16.59
CA ARG A 160 -13.21 -5.64 15.72
C ARG A 160 -13.16 -4.22 16.28
N VAL A 161 -12.94 -3.23 15.41
CA VAL A 161 -12.88 -1.80 15.76
C VAL A 161 -13.68 -0.97 14.76
N SER A 162 -14.12 0.22 15.19
CA SER A 162 -14.75 1.14 14.25
C SER A 162 -13.70 1.76 13.31
N PRO A 163 -14.06 2.16 12.07
CA PRO A 163 -13.15 2.83 11.14
C PRO A 163 -12.51 4.07 11.76
N ARG A 164 -13.26 4.82 12.56
CA ARG A 164 -12.76 6.04 13.21
C ARG A 164 -11.72 5.73 14.27
N GLU A 165 -12.00 4.76 15.17
CA GLU A 165 -11.01 4.33 16.18
C GLU A 165 -9.73 3.81 15.51
N PHE A 166 -9.87 3.00 14.44
CA PHE A 166 -8.75 2.49 13.71
C PHE A 166 -7.91 3.59 13.06
N ALA A 167 -8.56 4.54 12.38
CA ALA A 167 -7.86 5.66 11.76
C ALA A 167 -7.18 6.56 12.80
N HIS A 168 -7.83 6.85 13.94
CA HIS A 168 -7.22 7.62 15.02
C HIS A 168 -6.01 6.91 15.63
N ALA A 169 -6.08 5.59 15.82
CA ALA A 169 -4.94 4.82 16.32
C ALA A 169 -3.73 4.91 15.37
N ILE A 170 -3.97 4.86 14.07
CA ILE A 170 -2.92 5.04 13.05
C ILE A 170 -2.36 6.47 13.11
N LEU A 171 -3.21 7.49 13.21
CA LEU A 171 -2.79 8.88 13.29
C LEU A 171 -1.93 9.14 14.53
N HIS A 172 -2.37 8.69 15.72
CA HIS A 172 -1.62 8.86 16.96
C HIS A 172 -0.32 8.06 17.01
N ALA A 173 -0.29 6.85 16.47
CA ALA A 173 0.96 6.09 16.36
C ALA A 173 2.00 6.85 15.53
N SER A 174 1.56 7.66 14.57
CA SER A 174 2.43 8.48 13.73
C SER A 174 2.98 9.71 14.43
N GLU A 175 2.25 10.29 15.37
CA GLU A 175 2.67 11.49 16.12
C GLU A 175 3.75 11.14 17.16
N ASN A 176 3.58 10.04 17.86
CA ASN A 176 4.49 9.59 18.92
C ASN A 176 5.89 9.17 18.42
N GLU A 177 6.02 8.75 17.16
CA GLU A 177 7.33 8.48 16.56
C GLU A 177 8.13 9.76 16.30
N HIS A 178 7.46 10.91 16.17
CA HIS A 178 8.13 12.20 15.97
C HIS A 178 8.79 12.73 17.23
N GLU A 179 8.21 12.44 18.38
CA GLU A 179 8.70 12.94 19.66
C GLU A 179 9.93 12.17 20.14
N GLN A 180 10.09 10.91 19.67
CA GLN A 180 11.24 10.07 20.04
C GLN A 180 12.50 10.28 19.18
N VAL A 181 12.41 11.00 18.06
CA VAL A 181 13.52 11.27 17.13
C VAL A 181 14.10 12.68 17.32
N ARG A 182 13.60 13.46 18.27
CA ARG A 182 14.07 14.79 18.63
C ARG A 182 14.92 14.75 19.88
#